data_19b3eb399268b0ae2380fee6e14ddb63
#
_entry.id   19b3eb399268b0ae2380fee6e14ddb63
#
_cell.length_a   1.000
_cell.length_b   1.000
_cell.length_c   1.000
_cell.angle_alpha   90.00
_cell.angle_beta   90.00
_cell.angle_gamma   90.00
#
_symmetry.space_group_name_H-M   'P 1'
#
loop_
_entity.id
_entity.type
_entity.pdbx_description
1 polymer ?
#
loop_
_entity_poly.entity_id
_entity_poly.type
_entity_poly.pdbx_seq_one_letter_code
_entity_poly.pdbx_strand_id
1 'polypeptide(L)'
;MRLRIFFLFLLVSRSFIPFAQEKEKLIYHEIKTDKNGKLIPWYDADPGKSFNHIVNIVWNFWDTMRRDFNGLPYYMNHQVWNADFNDPRGIGGDQFAMALSSWRLYYPYSGNEKVKINMLFIADYYLSHGLSPAGCKWPNLPYPYNCLIYSGIYDGDMRAGKDVLQPDKAGSFGLELLHLYKMSNGFNVPENPLYLESAVNMANTLAAHIQEGNINYSPLPFKVNPTTGVTALLRNHDFTGGWIDSAGYTSNWAPTMQLFLDLIDMHQGNTSAYQSGFKTLLSWMKSVPMKENKWGPFFEDVDWWSETQINAMTFARFIMEHREYFPEWKKDVMKIINWVHETLANDKWKKYGVIVTNEQSVYKQPGESHSSRQAADELLYVSLSGDSSFYTNAVRELSWATYMVDFDGKNRFPGDEPWLTDGYGDYIRHYLRAMDADPSLTAPGEDHIISSTSVIQEADYAGHLKKFYALGFENIDSNKVKLFYRTYDSAGIEKIRLTRKPGSILLEYKPLAESKTVEGFDWMPMRSGGLLIVRRAQGRKVIILK
;
A
#
# COMPACT_ATOMS: atom_id res chain seq x y z
N MET A 1 -33.97 -54.67 -71.93
CA MET A 1 -32.69 -54.17 -71.35
C MET A 1 -33.03 -53.21 -70.22
N ARG A 2 -32.99 -53.65 -68.97
CA ARG A 2 -33.36 -52.85 -67.80
C ARG A 2 -32.08 -52.38 -67.08
N LEU A 3 -31.85 -51.09 -67.10
CA LEU A 3 -30.74 -50.45 -66.40
C LEU A 3 -31.10 -50.26 -64.93
N ARG A 4 -30.36 -50.88 -63.99
CA ARG A 4 -30.47 -50.67 -62.55
C ARG A 4 -29.50 -49.64 -62.15
N ILE A 5 -30.00 -48.49 -61.68
CA ILE A 5 -29.21 -47.41 -61.07
C ILE A 5 -29.05 -47.76 -59.57
N PHE A 6 -27.80 -47.95 -59.14
CA PHE A 6 -27.42 -48.11 -57.74
C PHE A 6 -27.16 -46.70 -57.14
N PHE A 7 -27.97 -46.29 -56.19
CA PHE A 7 -27.71 -45.08 -55.36
C PHE A 7 -26.80 -45.47 -54.19
N LEU A 8 -25.58 -44.96 -54.23
CA LEU A 8 -24.62 -45.07 -53.13
C LEU A 8 -24.87 -43.92 -52.12
N PHE A 9 -25.45 -44.22 -50.96
CA PHE A 9 -25.57 -43.25 -49.85
C PHE A 9 -24.22 -43.16 -49.13
N LEU A 10 -23.46 -42.06 -49.36
CA LEU A 10 -22.30 -41.70 -48.57
C LEU A 10 -22.79 -41.06 -47.24
N LEU A 11 -22.78 -41.83 -46.15
CA LEU A 11 -22.92 -41.33 -44.81
C LEU A 11 -21.64 -40.55 -44.41
N VAL A 12 -21.68 -39.22 -44.56
CA VAL A 12 -20.66 -38.34 -43.98
C VAL A 12 -20.93 -38.24 -42.49
N SER A 13 -20.26 -39.08 -41.70
CA SER A 13 -20.17 -38.88 -40.26
C SER A 13 -19.36 -37.61 -39.99
N ARG A 14 -20.03 -36.48 -39.74
CA ARG A 14 -19.40 -35.31 -39.15
C ARG A 14 -18.98 -35.68 -37.74
N SER A 15 -17.72 -36.03 -37.57
CA SER A 15 -17.08 -36.05 -36.26
C SER A 15 -17.15 -34.62 -35.70
N PHE A 16 -18.06 -34.40 -34.77
CA PHE A 16 -18.03 -33.23 -33.91
C PHE A 16 -16.75 -33.36 -33.07
N ILE A 17 -15.66 -32.77 -33.51
CA ILE A 17 -14.54 -32.45 -32.62
C ILE A 17 -15.09 -31.35 -31.72
N PRO A 18 -15.30 -31.61 -30.42
CA PRO A 18 -15.64 -30.52 -29.53
C PRO A 18 -14.45 -29.54 -29.59
N PHE A 19 -14.65 -28.40 -30.19
CA PHE A 19 -13.75 -27.27 -29.98
C PHE A 19 -13.74 -27.05 -28.47
N ALA A 20 -12.64 -27.39 -27.81
CA ALA A 20 -12.42 -26.99 -26.43
C ALA A 20 -12.60 -25.48 -26.41
N GLN A 21 -13.66 -25.02 -25.77
CA GLN A 21 -13.92 -23.60 -25.64
C GLN A 21 -12.71 -23.02 -24.93
N GLU A 22 -11.97 -22.14 -25.60
CA GLU A 22 -10.79 -21.52 -25.03
C GLU A 22 -11.22 -20.81 -23.75
N LYS A 23 -10.63 -21.21 -22.63
CA LYS A 23 -11.01 -20.66 -21.34
C LYS A 23 -10.65 -19.18 -21.31
N GLU A 24 -11.59 -18.37 -20.87
CA GLU A 24 -11.38 -16.93 -20.75
C GLU A 24 -10.22 -16.65 -19.79
N LYS A 25 -9.34 -15.75 -20.18
CA LYS A 25 -8.18 -15.33 -19.39
C LYS A 25 -8.36 -13.92 -18.88
N LEU A 26 -7.81 -13.67 -17.70
CA LEU A 26 -7.57 -12.35 -17.17
C LEU A 26 -6.05 -12.18 -17.06
N ILE A 27 -5.49 -11.37 -17.95
CA ILE A 27 -4.05 -11.26 -18.23
C ILE A 27 -3.47 -12.63 -18.63
N TYR A 28 -2.67 -13.29 -17.77
CA TYR A 28 -2.02 -14.57 -18.07
C TYR A 28 -2.74 -15.78 -17.47
N HIS A 29 -3.66 -15.55 -16.53
CA HIS A 29 -4.30 -16.60 -15.77
C HIS A 29 -5.67 -16.95 -16.35
N GLU A 30 -5.99 -18.24 -16.44
CA GLU A 30 -7.36 -18.70 -16.70
C GLU A 30 -8.26 -18.24 -15.55
N ILE A 31 -9.42 -17.68 -15.88
CA ILE A 31 -10.40 -17.26 -14.88
C ILE A 31 -10.94 -18.49 -14.16
N LYS A 32 -10.81 -18.49 -12.83
CA LYS A 32 -11.37 -19.50 -11.93
C LYS A 32 -12.63 -18.99 -11.25
N THR A 33 -13.62 -19.85 -11.13
CA THR A 33 -14.88 -19.51 -10.45
C THR A 33 -15.28 -20.60 -9.47
N ASP A 34 -16.05 -20.21 -8.45
CA ASP A 34 -16.73 -21.13 -7.57
C ASP A 34 -17.88 -21.85 -8.29
N LYS A 35 -18.58 -22.75 -7.56
CA LYS A 35 -19.75 -23.50 -8.08
C LYS A 35 -20.92 -22.62 -8.54
N ASN A 36 -20.95 -21.36 -8.15
CA ASN A 36 -21.96 -20.37 -8.51
C ASN A 36 -21.50 -19.44 -9.64
N GLY A 37 -20.37 -19.74 -10.29
CA GLY A 37 -19.77 -18.92 -11.34
C GLY A 37 -19.17 -17.59 -10.86
N LYS A 38 -18.84 -17.47 -9.57
CA LYS A 38 -18.26 -16.26 -9.00
C LYS A 38 -16.74 -16.37 -8.91
N LEU A 39 -16.07 -15.27 -9.19
CA LEU A 39 -14.61 -15.18 -9.22
C LEU A 39 -13.99 -15.64 -7.91
N ILE A 40 -12.97 -16.49 -8.01
CA ILE A 40 -12.07 -16.86 -6.93
C ILE A 40 -10.62 -16.55 -7.34
N PRO A 41 -9.66 -16.47 -6.41
CA PRO A 41 -8.27 -16.19 -6.74
C PRO A 41 -7.68 -17.25 -7.69
N TRP A 42 -6.69 -16.84 -8.50
CA TRP A 42 -6.11 -17.74 -9.50
C TRP A 42 -5.25 -18.85 -8.90
N TYR A 43 -4.60 -18.63 -7.74
CA TYR A 43 -3.67 -19.61 -7.16
C TYR A 43 -4.40 -20.75 -6.45
N ASP A 44 -5.17 -20.45 -5.41
CA ASP A 44 -5.93 -21.42 -4.60
C ASP A 44 -7.36 -20.89 -4.38
N ALA A 45 -8.34 -21.77 -4.25
CA ALA A 45 -9.71 -21.37 -3.94
C ALA A 45 -9.88 -20.80 -2.52
N ASP A 46 -8.96 -21.10 -1.61
CA ASP A 46 -8.88 -20.47 -0.29
C ASP A 46 -8.22 -19.08 -0.44
N PRO A 47 -8.98 -17.99 -0.18
CA PRO A 47 -8.44 -16.62 -0.31
C PRO A 47 -7.18 -16.40 0.52
N GLY A 48 -7.13 -16.91 1.77
CA GLY A 48 -5.98 -16.73 2.65
C GLY A 48 -4.69 -17.32 2.10
N LYS A 49 -4.75 -18.51 1.51
CA LYS A 49 -3.59 -19.12 0.84
C LYS A 49 -3.16 -18.32 -0.38
N SER A 50 -4.13 -17.85 -1.17
CA SER A 50 -3.83 -17.06 -2.37
C SER A 50 -3.24 -15.70 -2.02
N PHE A 51 -3.81 -14.99 -1.07
CA PHE A 51 -3.31 -13.67 -0.66
C PHE A 51 -1.91 -13.78 -0.06
N ASN A 52 -1.66 -14.79 0.78
CA ASN A 52 -0.31 -15.07 1.27
C ASN A 52 0.67 -15.38 0.13
N HIS A 53 0.26 -16.20 -0.84
CA HIS A 53 1.09 -16.50 -2.00
C HIS A 53 1.45 -15.23 -2.77
N ILE A 54 0.47 -14.37 -3.07
CA ILE A 54 0.66 -13.12 -3.82
C ILE A 54 1.65 -12.19 -3.12
N VAL A 55 1.48 -11.92 -1.81
CA VAL A 55 2.41 -11.01 -1.11
C VAL A 55 3.84 -11.55 -1.10
N ASN A 56 4.00 -12.87 -1.00
CA ASN A 56 5.32 -13.50 -1.02
C ASN A 56 5.99 -13.46 -2.41
N ILE A 57 5.26 -13.77 -3.49
CA ILE A 57 5.86 -13.78 -4.84
C ILE A 57 6.14 -12.37 -5.34
N VAL A 58 5.31 -11.37 -5.02
CA VAL A 58 5.56 -9.96 -5.36
C VAL A 58 6.81 -9.46 -4.64
N TRP A 59 6.97 -9.75 -3.35
CA TRP A 59 8.21 -9.45 -2.64
C TRP A 59 9.43 -10.15 -3.27
N ASN A 60 9.33 -11.44 -3.55
CA ASN A 60 10.43 -12.19 -4.15
C ASN A 60 10.85 -11.60 -5.50
N PHE A 61 9.90 -11.18 -6.32
CA PHE A 61 10.19 -10.51 -7.59
C PHE A 61 10.92 -9.18 -7.36
N TRP A 62 10.47 -8.38 -6.40
CA TRP A 62 11.13 -7.13 -6.02
C TRP A 62 12.56 -7.36 -5.51
N ASP A 63 12.77 -8.29 -4.60
CA ASP A 63 14.09 -8.62 -4.01
C ASP A 63 15.08 -9.16 -5.07
N THR A 64 14.59 -9.85 -6.08
CA THR A 64 15.40 -10.46 -7.14
C THR A 64 15.42 -9.68 -8.45
N MET A 65 14.82 -8.49 -8.46
CA MET A 65 14.78 -7.64 -9.64
C MET A 65 16.19 -7.34 -10.15
N ARG A 66 16.36 -7.43 -11.48
CA ARG A 66 17.65 -7.15 -12.14
C ARG A 66 18.20 -5.78 -11.76
N ARG A 67 19.52 -5.64 -11.84
CA ARG A 67 20.20 -4.35 -11.74
C ARG A 67 20.38 -3.76 -13.15
N ASP A 68 20.43 -2.43 -13.21
CA ASP A 68 20.75 -1.72 -14.44
C ASP A 68 22.26 -1.71 -14.71
N PHE A 69 22.67 -1.05 -15.77
CA PHE A 69 24.09 -0.93 -16.16
C PHE A 69 24.92 -0.08 -15.18
N ASN A 70 24.30 0.72 -14.32
CA ASN A 70 24.97 1.46 -13.24
C ASN A 70 25.08 0.64 -11.95
N GLY A 71 24.54 -0.58 -11.92
CA GLY A 71 24.53 -1.46 -10.75
C GLY A 71 23.41 -1.15 -9.75
N LEU A 72 22.50 -0.24 -10.06
CA LEU A 72 21.33 0.05 -9.25
C LEU A 72 20.21 -0.99 -9.47
N PRO A 73 19.38 -1.27 -8.47
CA PRO A 73 18.14 -2.00 -8.70
C PRO A 73 17.35 -1.35 -9.83
N TYR A 74 16.78 -2.17 -10.72
CA TYR A 74 16.17 -1.69 -11.95
C TYR A 74 15.10 -0.60 -11.72
N TYR A 75 14.30 -0.72 -10.68
CA TYR A 75 13.27 0.26 -10.31
C TYR A 75 13.81 1.66 -9.94
N MET A 76 15.09 1.77 -9.59
CA MET A 76 15.69 3.07 -9.26
C MET A 76 15.88 3.98 -10.48
N ASN A 77 16.00 3.41 -11.68
CA ASN A 77 16.23 4.15 -12.92
C ASN A 77 15.21 3.87 -14.01
N HIS A 78 14.31 2.91 -13.82
CA HIS A 78 13.42 2.45 -14.88
C HIS A 78 11.99 2.30 -14.37
N GLN A 79 11.06 2.91 -15.08
CA GLN A 79 9.63 2.79 -14.82
C GLN A 79 8.97 1.70 -15.67
N VAL A 80 9.68 1.11 -16.61
CA VAL A 80 9.16 0.11 -17.54
C VAL A 80 9.95 -1.19 -17.51
N TRP A 81 9.27 -2.32 -17.78
CA TRP A 81 9.89 -3.64 -17.84
C TRP A 81 10.65 -3.89 -19.13
N ASN A 82 10.12 -3.38 -20.22
CA ASN A 82 10.65 -3.61 -21.55
C ASN A 82 11.73 -2.57 -21.88
N ALA A 83 12.96 -3.04 -22.12
CA ALA A 83 14.08 -2.17 -22.50
C ALA A 83 13.87 -1.46 -23.84
N ASP A 84 13.02 -2.01 -24.73
CA ASP A 84 12.68 -1.41 -26.01
C ASP A 84 11.67 -0.26 -25.86
N PHE A 85 10.98 -0.18 -24.73
CA PHE A 85 10.10 0.92 -24.42
C PHE A 85 10.92 2.03 -23.76
N ASN A 86 11.07 3.13 -24.44
CA ASN A 86 11.97 4.21 -24.05
C ASN A 86 11.35 5.14 -23.01
N ASP A 87 11.21 4.67 -21.77
CA ASP A 87 10.93 5.52 -20.61
C ASP A 87 11.93 5.21 -19.49
N PRO A 88 13.04 5.92 -19.42
CA PRO A 88 14.15 5.62 -18.52
C PRO A 88 14.01 6.23 -17.13
N ARG A 89 12.84 6.81 -16.80
CA ARG A 89 12.61 7.42 -15.49
C ARG A 89 12.46 6.36 -14.43
N GLY A 90 13.07 6.56 -13.28
CA GLY A 90 12.88 5.72 -12.11
C GLY A 90 11.52 5.95 -11.45
N ILE A 91 11.09 5.00 -10.63
CA ILE A 91 9.96 5.24 -9.74
C ILE A 91 10.36 6.29 -8.71
N GLY A 92 9.49 7.23 -8.43
CA GLY A 92 9.84 8.39 -7.61
C GLY A 92 9.16 8.43 -6.25
N GLY A 93 9.02 9.62 -5.72
CA GLY A 93 8.66 9.90 -4.35
C GLY A 93 7.42 9.21 -3.80
N ASP A 94 6.36 9.14 -4.59
CA ASP A 94 5.13 8.44 -4.19
C ASP A 94 5.34 6.93 -4.13
N GLN A 95 5.98 6.33 -5.14
CA GLN A 95 6.25 4.90 -5.19
C GLN A 95 7.22 4.45 -4.09
N PHE A 96 8.23 5.26 -3.74
CA PHE A 96 9.11 4.94 -2.62
C PHE A 96 8.39 5.00 -1.27
N ALA A 97 7.57 6.01 -1.04
CA ALA A 97 6.75 6.07 0.16
C ALA A 97 5.79 4.87 0.27
N MET A 98 5.16 4.49 -0.85
CA MET A 98 4.28 3.33 -0.93
C MET A 98 5.04 2.03 -0.68
N ALA A 99 6.22 1.84 -1.29
CA ALA A 99 7.08 0.69 -1.06
C ALA A 99 7.50 0.57 0.41
N LEU A 100 7.97 1.66 1.02
CA LEU A 100 8.32 1.68 2.44
C LEU A 100 7.14 1.28 3.32
N SER A 101 5.93 1.81 3.03
CA SER A 101 4.73 1.45 3.78
C SER A 101 4.32 -0.01 3.62
N SER A 102 4.50 -0.58 2.42
CA SER A 102 4.22 -1.99 2.14
C SER A 102 5.21 -2.92 2.85
N TRP A 103 6.50 -2.62 2.72
CA TRP A 103 7.56 -3.42 3.34
C TRP A 103 7.54 -3.31 4.87
N ARG A 104 7.14 -2.20 5.43
CA ARG A 104 6.94 -2.02 6.88
C ARG A 104 5.90 -2.97 7.45
N LEU A 105 4.82 -3.22 6.72
CA LEU A 105 3.80 -4.21 7.10
C LEU A 105 4.24 -5.65 6.79
N TYR A 106 4.97 -5.84 5.70
CA TYR A 106 5.40 -7.17 5.26
C TYR A 106 6.58 -7.72 6.08
N TYR A 107 7.46 -6.85 6.60
CA TYR A 107 8.57 -7.29 7.45
C TYR A 107 8.10 -8.11 8.66
N PRO A 108 7.21 -7.63 9.53
CA PRO A 108 6.73 -8.43 10.66
C PRO A 108 5.90 -9.65 10.22
N TYR A 109 5.20 -9.57 9.10
CA TYR A 109 4.44 -10.69 8.54
C TYR A 109 5.34 -11.84 8.10
N SER A 110 6.46 -11.55 7.47
CA SER A 110 7.39 -12.54 6.90
C SER A 110 8.57 -12.89 7.80
N GLY A 111 8.99 -11.99 8.70
CA GLY A 111 10.25 -12.10 9.45
C GLY A 111 11.51 -12.02 8.57
N ASN A 112 11.39 -11.56 7.32
CA ASN A 112 12.49 -11.53 6.37
C ASN A 112 13.32 -10.25 6.50
N GLU A 113 14.54 -10.37 7.00
CA GLU A 113 15.47 -9.24 7.19
C GLU A 113 15.83 -8.49 5.91
N LYS A 114 15.77 -9.14 4.74
CA LYS A 114 16.04 -8.47 3.48
C LYS A 114 15.03 -7.35 3.20
N VAL A 115 13.79 -7.50 3.69
CA VAL A 115 12.75 -6.45 3.60
C VAL A 115 13.21 -5.18 4.30
N LYS A 116 13.74 -5.31 5.52
CA LYS A 116 14.27 -4.19 6.30
C LYS A 116 15.49 -3.55 5.63
N ILE A 117 16.42 -4.38 5.15
CA ILE A 117 17.60 -3.91 4.40
C ILE A 117 17.19 -3.12 3.15
N ASN A 118 16.18 -3.59 2.43
CA ASN A 118 15.66 -2.90 1.24
C ASN A 118 15.04 -1.55 1.59
N MET A 119 14.28 -1.46 2.70
CA MET A 119 13.71 -0.19 3.18
C MET A 119 14.82 0.83 3.50
N LEU A 120 15.84 0.41 4.24
CA LEU A 120 16.98 1.27 4.56
C LEU A 120 17.69 1.75 3.29
N PHE A 121 17.93 0.84 2.35
CA PHE A 121 18.56 1.17 1.07
C PHE A 121 17.75 2.22 0.27
N ILE A 122 16.43 2.05 0.14
CA ILE A 122 15.55 3.00 -0.56
C ILE A 122 15.63 4.38 0.13
N ALA A 123 15.48 4.42 1.45
CA ALA A 123 15.47 5.67 2.20
C ALA A 123 16.82 6.39 2.10
N ASP A 124 17.94 5.71 2.36
CA ASP A 124 19.28 6.29 2.32
C ASP A 124 19.63 6.82 0.93
N TYR A 125 19.31 6.02 -0.10
CA TYR A 125 19.56 6.43 -1.48
C TYR A 125 18.75 7.66 -1.86
N TYR A 126 17.45 7.67 -1.57
CA TYR A 126 16.58 8.78 -1.94
C TYR A 126 16.89 10.06 -1.17
N LEU A 127 17.21 9.95 0.12
CA LEU A 127 17.67 11.11 0.92
C LEU A 127 18.96 11.74 0.38
N SER A 128 19.85 10.93 -0.19
CA SER A 128 21.12 11.43 -0.73
C SER A 128 21.05 11.89 -2.19
N HIS A 129 20.02 11.51 -2.95
CA HIS A 129 19.97 11.74 -4.40
C HIS A 129 18.67 12.39 -4.91
N GLY A 130 17.78 12.81 -4.01
CA GLY A 130 16.45 13.25 -4.44
C GLY A 130 15.84 14.42 -3.69
N LEU A 131 16.58 15.15 -2.85
CA LEU A 131 16.01 16.27 -2.09
C LEU A 131 16.28 17.63 -2.76
N SER A 132 15.31 18.54 -2.63
CA SER A 132 15.47 19.93 -2.99
C SER A 132 16.54 20.61 -2.10
N PRO A 133 17.33 21.56 -2.67
CA PRO A 133 18.43 22.20 -1.94
C PRO A 133 17.97 22.91 -0.66
N ALA A 134 18.79 22.82 0.40
CA ALA A 134 18.50 23.48 1.69
C ALA A 134 18.34 25.00 1.60
N GLY A 135 18.91 25.65 0.58
CA GLY A 135 18.84 27.12 0.39
C GLY A 135 17.71 27.60 -0.50
N CYS A 136 16.84 26.72 -1.01
CA CYS A 136 15.69 27.11 -1.84
C CYS A 136 14.47 27.49 -0.98
N LYS A 137 13.36 27.92 -1.61
CA LYS A 137 12.15 28.32 -0.88
C LYS A 137 11.41 27.14 -0.26
N TRP A 138 11.46 25.95 -0.90
CA TRP A 138 10.88 24.71 -0.39
C TRP A 138 11.99 23.68 -0.15
N PRO A 139 12.80 23.83 0.90
CA PRO A 139 13.98 23.00 1.12
C PRO A 139 13.64 21.60 1.60
N ASN A 140 14.56 20.66 1.35
CA ASN A 140 14.55 19.31 1.90
C ASN A 140 13.31 18.46 1.55
N LEU A 141 12.65 18.75 0.44
CA LEU A 141 11.52 17.96 -0.05
C LEU A 141 11.96 17.04 -1.20
N PRO A 142 11.43 15.81 -1.29
CA PRO A 142 11.81 14.87 -2.33
C PRO A 142 11.22 15.27 -3.69
N TYR A 143 12.04 15.17 -4.74
CA TYR A 143 11.58 15.24 -6.13
C TYR A 143 10.98 13.90 -6.55
N PRO A 144 9.83 13.90 -7.27
CA PRO A 144 9.20 12.66 -7.66
C PRO A 144 9.96 11.84 -8.70
N TYR A 145 10.73 12.48 -9.61
CA TYR A 145 11.36 11.78 -10.75
C TYR A 145 12.77 12.25 -11.08
N ASN A 146 13.51 11.40 -11.80
CA ASN A 146 14.75 11.77 -12.49
C ASN A 146 14.42 12.30 -13.89
N CYS A 147 14.73 13.56 -14.16
CA CYS A 147 14.53 14.19 -15.46
C CYS A 147 15.64 13.86 -16.47
N LEU A 148 16.81 13.44 -16.00
CA LEU A 148 17.92 12.99 -16.84
C LEU A 148 17.93 11.46 -16.90
N ILE A 149 17.85 10.93 -18.10
CA ILE A 149 17.81 9.51 -18.40
C ILE A 149 18.89 8.72 -17.64
N TYR A 150 18.48 7.71 -16.89
CA TYR A 150 19.34 6.79 -16.14
C TYR A 150 20.30 7.45 -15.13
N SER A 151 20.03 8.66 -14.72
CA SER A 151 20.94 9.38 -13.79
C SER A 151 20.96 8.80 -12.37
N GLY A 152 19.87 8.19 -11.94
CA GLY A 152 19.64 7.84 -10.54
C GLY A 152 19.48 9.05 -9.61
N ILE A 153 19.46 10.27 -10.15
CA ILE A 153 19.23 11.51 -9.40
C ILE A 153 17.82 11.99 -9.67
N TYR A 154 17.05 12.18 -8.61
CA TYR A 154 15.68 12.67 -8.70
C TYR A 154 15.72 14.19 -8.57
N ASP A 155 15.29 14.90 -9.62
CA ASP A 155 15.48 16.33 -9.77
C ASP A 155 14.29 17.07 -10.41
N GLY A 156 13.14 16.40 -10.51
CA GLY A 156 11.95 17.01 -11.10
C GLY A 156 10.70 16.16 -11.09
N ASP A 157 9.74 16.55 -11.92
CA ASP A 157 8.43 15.93 -12.12
C ASP A 157 8.34 15.34 -13.53
N MET A 158 7.57 14.27 -13.71
CA MET A 158 7.43 13.56 -14.98
C MET A 158 6.95 14.46 -16.14
N ARG A 159 6.02 15.37 -15.87
CA ARG A 159 5.39 16.23 -16.88
C ARG A 159 5.84 17.67 -16.79
N ALA A 160 5.96 18.21 -15.59
CA ALA A 160 6.37 19.59 -15.39
C ALA A 160 7.87 19.79 -15.54
N GLY A 161 8.67 18.70 -15.51
CA GLY A 161 10.10 18.73 -15.80
C GLY A 161 10.98 19.04 -14.58
N LYS A 162 12.20 19.46 -14.86
CA LYS A 162 13.22 19.70 -13.83
C LYS A 162 12.81 20.78 -12.86
N ASP A 163 13.26 20.64 -11.59
CA ASP A 163 13.02 21.58 -10.49
C ASP A 163 11.53 21.80 -10.20
N VAL A 164 10.71 20.73 -10.31
CA VAL A 164 9.32 20.71 -9.85
C VAL A 164 9.11 19.52 -8.92
N LEU A 165 8.51 19.78 -7.77
CA LEU A 165 8.21 18.76 -6.77
C LEU A 165 6.70 18.75 -6.40
N GLN A 166 6.30 17.72 -5.66
CA GLN A 166 4.94 17.47 -5.21
C GLN A 166 4.90 17.44 -3.68
N PRO A 167 4.38 18.49 -3.00
CA PRO A 167 4.33 18.57 -1.55
C PRO A 167 3.58 17.43 -0.86
N ASP A 168 2.53 16.90 -1.47
CA ASP A 168 1.76 15.77 -0.93
C ASP A 168 2.58 14.47 -0.86
N LYS A 169 3.45 14.24 -1.85
CA LYS A 169 4.38 13.10 -1.86
C LYS A 169 5.47 13.24 -0.79
N ALA A 170 5.89 14.49 -0.54
CA ALA A 170 6.84 14.79 0.54
C ALA A 170 6.27 14.44 1.92
N GLY A 171 5.00 14.75 2.16
CA GLY A 171 4.32 14.35 3.39
C GLY A 171 4.25 12.84 3.57
N SER A 172 3.95 12.12 2.50
CA SER A 172 3.92 10.64 2.50
C SER A 172 5.30 10.04 2.79
N PHE A 173 6.36 10.55 2.16
CA PHE A 173 7.72 10.06 2.39
C PHE A 173 8.23 10.41 3.78
N GLY A 174 7.97 11.63 4.27
CA GLY A 174 8.30 12.04 5.64
C GLY A 174 7.66 11.16 6.71
N LEU A 175 6.41 10.74 6.51
CA LEU A 175 5.71 9.80 7.39
C LEU A 175 6.42 8.43 7.42
N GLU A 176 6.81 7.89 6.27
CA GLU A 176 7.48 6.59 6.23
C GLU A 176 8.93 6.67 6.75
N LEU A 177 9.62 7.81 6.62
CA LEU A 177 10.91 8.03 7.29
C LEU A 177 10.75 8.01 8.82
N LEU A 178 9.69 8.61 9.35
CA LEU A 178 9.41 8.56 10.79
C LEU A 178 9.15 7.13 11.29
N HIS A 179 8.39 6.35 10.52
CA HIS A 179 8.21 4.92 10.79
C HIS A 179 9.54 4.15 10.73
N LEU A 180 10.38 4.47 9.76
CA LEU A 180 11.69 3.83 9.60
C LEU A 180 12.65 4.20 10.74
N TYR A 181 12.61 5.44 11.23
CA TYR A 181 13.30 5.84 12.46
C TYR A 181 12.87 4.97 13.64
N LYS A 182 11.56 4.83 13.87
CA LYS A 182 11.02 3.95 14.93
C LYS A 182 11.46 2.49 14.74
N MET A 183 11.58 2.02 13.50
CA MET A 183 12.03 0.66 13.18
C MET A 183 13.55 0.49 13.33
N SER A 184 14.35 1.51 13.01
CA SER A 184 15.82 1.44 12.98
C SER A 184 16.47 1.34 14.36
N ASN A 185 15.79 1.78 15.41
CA ASN A 185 16.23 1.65 16.80
C ASN A 185 16.12 0.20 17.32
N GLY A 186 16.23 -0.77 16.43
CA GLY A 186 16.27 -2.20 16.72
C GLY A 186 17.68 -2.68 17.04
N PHE A 187 17.79 -3.91 17.50
CA PHE A 187 18.98 -4.49 18.13
C PHE A 187 20.27 -4.47 17.26
N ASN A 188 20.18 -4.56 15.96
CA ASN A 188 21.33 -4.59 15.04
C ASN A 188 21.36 -3.44 14.04
N VAL A 189 20.44 -2.51 14.13
CA VAL A 189 20.45 -1.30 13.31
C VAL A 189 20.63 -0.14 14.28
N PRO A 190 21.75 0.56 14.24
CA PRO A 190 21.94 1.74 15.07
C PRO A 190 20.80 2.71 14.80
N GLU A 191 20.37 3.41 15.85
CA GLU A 191 19.46 4.53 15.70
C GLU A 191 20.05 5.46 14.63
N ASN A 192 19.29 5.67 13.57
CA ASN A 192 19.71 6.60 12.54
C ASN A 192 18.91 7.90 12.68
N PRO A 193 19.47 8.92 13.34
CA PRO A 193 18.81 10.19 13.56
C PRO A 193 18.43 10.90 12.25
N LEU A 194 19.12 10.57 11.15
CA LEU A 194 18.87 11.17 9.84
C LEU A 194 17.41 11.01 9.39
N TYR A 195 16.77 9.87 9.69
CA TYR A 195 15.38 9.66 9.29
C TYR A 195 14.41 10.57 10.05
N LEU A 196 14.62 10.73 11.37
CA LEU A 196 13.82 11.65 12.17
C LEU A 196 14.08 13.10 11.76
N GLU A 197 15.35 13.51 11.61
CA GLU A 197 15.74 14.85 11.17
C GLU A 197 15.12 15.17 9.78
N SER A 198 15.17 14.23 8.85
CA SER A 198 14.61 14.41 7.52
C SER A 198 13.08 14.53 7.55
N ALA A 199 12.39 13.70 8.35
CA ALA A 199 10.94 13.79 8.54
C ALA A 199 10.54 15.16 9.16
N VAL A 200 11.28 15.61 10.18
CA VAL A 200 11.09 16.93 10.80
C VAL A 200 11.34 18.08 9.80
N ASN A 201 12.40 18.00 9.00
CA ASN A 201 12.71 19.02 7.99
C ASN A 201 11.60 19.11 6.92
N MET A 202 11.11 17.95 6.44
CA MET A 202 9.97 17.91 5.51
C MET A 202 8.72 18.52 6.14
N ALA A 203 8.38 18.11 7.36
CA ALA A 203 7.23 18.64 8.10
C ALA A 203 7.34 20.16 8.34
N ASN A 204 8.52 20.66 8.70
CA ASN A 204 8.77 22.09 8.88
C ASN A 204 8.54 22.88 7.57
N THR A 205 9.08 22.37 6.45
CA THR A 205 8.88 23.01 5.14
C THR A 205 7.42 23.01 4.74
N LEU A 206 6.71 21.88 4.87
CA LEU A 206 5.29 21.80 4.56
C LEU A 206 4.47 22.76 5.44
N ALA A 207 4.67 22.71 6.77
CA ALA A 207 3.94 23.55 7.71
C ALA A 207 4.15 25.07 7.47
N ALA A 208 5.36 25.47 7.06
CA ALA A 208 5.69 26.87 6.76
C ALA A 208 4.98 27.40 5.51
N HIS A 209 4.51 26.55 4.61
CA HIS A 209 3.87 26.93 3.36
C HIS A 209 2.35 26.69 3.33
N ILE A 210 1.76 26.14 4.39
CA ILE A 210 0.31 25.95 4.48
C ILE A 210 -0.39 27.30 4.51
N GLN A 211 -1.37 27.46 3.62
CA GLN A 211 -2.26 28.61 3.52
C GLN A 211 -3.72 28.15 3.61
N GLU A 212 -4.64 29.08 3.76
CA GLU A 212 -6.07 28.75 3.63
C GLU A 212 -6.37 28.31 2.20
N GLY A 213 -6.97 27.11 2.07
CA GLY A 213 -7.42 26.58 0.79
C GLY A 213 -8.86 27.02 0.48
N ASN A 214 -9.28 26.79 -0.76
CA ASN A 214 -10.65 27.00 -1.22
C ASN A 214 -11.06 25.93 -2.25
N ILE A 215 -12.15 26.13 -2.98
CA ILE A 215 -12.64 25.16 -3.96
C ILE A 215 -11.68 24.94 -5.15
N ASN A 216 -10.79 25.90 -5.44
CA ASN A 216 -9.86 25.84 -6.57
C ASN A 216 -8.42 25.52 -6.15
N TYR A 217 -8.06 25.78 -4.90
CA TYR A 217 -6.71 25.62 -4.40
C TYR A 217 -6.72 24.88 -3.06
N SER A 218 -5.90 23.85 -2.94
CA SER A 218 -5.64 23.21 -1.64
C SER A 218 -4.72 24.07 -0.79
N PRO A 219 -4.62 23.81 0.53
CA PRO A 219 -3.73 24.57 1.43
C PRO A 219 -2.25 24.53 1.03
N LEU A 220 -1.84 23.53 0.29
CA LEU A 220 -0.54 23.41 -0.37
C LEU A 220 -0.78 23.07 -1.84
N PRO A 221 0.06 23.52 -2.78
CA PRO A 221 -0.09 23.23 -4.21
C PRO A 221 0.19 21.74 -4.50
N PHE A 222 -0.38 21.23 -5.59
CA PHE A 222 -0.06 19.90 -6.09
C PHE A 222 1.36 19.83 -6.63
N LYS A 223 1.78 20.81 -7.46
CA LYS A 223 3.13 20.88 -8.03
C LYS A 223 3.71 22.28 -7.86
N VAL A 224 4.96 22.36 -7.40
CA VAL A 224 5.63 23.63 -7.15
C VAL A 224 7.11 23.58 -7.53
N ASN A 225 7.62 24.66 -8.09
CA ASN A 225 9.07 24.83 -8.27
C ASN A 225 9.67 25.25 -6.91
N PRO A 226 10.53 24.44 -6.28
CA PRO A 226 11.05 24.70 -4.94
C PRO A 226 11.99 25.91 -4.87
N THR A 227 12.66 26.25 -5.97
CA THR A 227 13.59 27.40 -6.04
C THR A 227 12.85 28.72 -6.10
N THR A 228 11.84 28.83 -6.97
CA THR A 228 11.09 30.06 -7.17
C THR A 228 9.88 30.19 -6.26
N GLY A 229 9.33 29.08 -5.78
CA GLY A 229 8.07 29.01 -5.04
C GLY A 229 6.82 29.15 -5.93
N VAL A 230 6.99 29.10 -7.24
CA VAL A 230 5.88 29.25 -8.20
C VAL A 230 5.20 27.91 -8.39
N THR A 231 3.87 27.91 -8.26
CA THR A 231 3.04 26.74 -8.60
C THR A 231 3.17 26.42 -10.09
N ALA A 232 3.39 25.14 -10.43
CA ALA A 232 3.46 24.70 -11.82
C ALA A 232 2.09 24.84 -12.53
N LEU A 233 2.10 24.75 -13.85
CA LEU A 233 0.90 24.80 -14.67
C LEU A 233 0.50 23.38 -15.10
N LEU A 234 -0.81 23.15 -15.21
CA LEU A 234 -1.40 21.98 -15.87
C LEU A 234 -1.77 22.31 -17.30
N ARG A 235 -1.79 21.31 -18.17
CA ARG A 235 -2.23 21.47 -19.55
C ARG A 235 -3.73 21.70 -19.66
N ASN A 236 -4.13 22.22 -20.80
CA ASN A 236 -5.53 22.27 -21.18
C ASN A 236 -6.11 20.86 -21.34
N HIS A 237 -7.34 20.69 -20.87
CA HIS A 237 -8.06 19.42 -20.85
C HIS A 237 -8.30 18.81 -22.24
N ASP A 238 -8.36 19.61 -23.28
CA ASP A 238 -8.64 19.16 -24.67
C ASP A 238 -7.37 18.93 -25.53
N PHE A 239 -6.19 18.98 -24.92
CA PHE A 239 -4.90 18.80 -25.60
C PHE A 239 -4.59 19.81 -26.73
N THR A 240 -5.35 20.90 -26.83
CA THR A 240 -5.18 21.88 -27.91
C THR A 240 -3.94 22.77 -27.77
N GLY A 241 -3.14 22.51 -26.75
CA GLY A 241 -1.85 23.15 -26.54
C GLY A 241 -1.84 24.15 -25.40
N GLY A 242 -0.66 24.34 -24.85
CA GLY A 242 -0.41 25.30 -23.79
C GLY A 242 -0.82 24.87 -22.39
N TRP A 243 -0.15 25.43 -21.41
CA TRP A 243 -0.46 25.28 -19.98
C TRP A 243 -1.41 26.41 -19.60
N ILE A 244 -2.60 26.09 -19.11
CA ILE A 244 -3.63 27.10 -18.83
C ILE A 244 -4.05 27.16 -17.36
N ASP A 245 -3.90 26.07 -16.62
CA ASP A 245 -4.34 25.98 -15.23
C ASP A 245 -3.18 25.78 -14.28
N SER A 246 -3.28 26.36 -13.09
CA SER A 246 -2.33 26.14 -12.03
C SER A 246 -2.50 24.75 -11.41
N ALA A 247 -1.40 24.04 -11.17
CA ALA A 247 -1.35 22.81 -10.38
C ALA A 247 -1.48 23.11 -8.87
N GLY A 248 -2.48 23.91 -8.50
CA GLY A 248 -2.68 24.41 -7.13
C GLY A 248 -3.53 23.51 -6.25
N TYR A 249 -4.11 22.43 -6.77
CA TYR A 249 -5.05 21.60 -6.03
C TYR A 249 -4.66 20.13 -6.06
N THR A 250 -4.64 19.48 -4.89
CA THR A 250 -4.72 18.04 -4.69
C THR A 250 -5.38 17.76 -3.33
N SER A 251 -5.98 16.59 -3.16
CA SER A 251 -6.59 16.19 -1.89
C SER A 251 -5.82 15.08 -1.16
N ASN A 252 -4.59 14.78 -1.56
CA ASN A 252 -3.76 13.74 -0.94
C ASN A 252 -3.03 14.23 0.33
N TRP A 253 -3.77 14.73 1.33
CA TRP A 253 -3.17 15.32 2.54
C TRP A 253 -3.24 14.42 3.77
N ALA A 254 -3.91 13.26 3.71
CA ALA A 254 -3.99 12.36 4.85
C ALA A 254 -2.61 11.91 5.39
N PRO A 255 -1.61 11.55 4.56
CA PRO A 255 -0.27 11.21 5.07
C PRO A 255 0.44 12.40 5.72
N THR A 256 0.28 13.61 5.19
CA THR A 256 0.86 14.83 5.79
C THR A 256 0.23 15.14 7.15
N MET A 257 -1.10 14.99 7.25
CA MET A 257 -1.80 15.14 8.53
C MET A 257 -1.33 14.11 9.56
N GLN A 258 -1.13 12.85 9.14
CA GLN A 258 -0.59 11.81 10.01
C GLN A 258 0.84 12.11 10.46
N LEU A 259 1.71 12.56 9.55
CA LEU A 259 3.07 12.98 9.87
C LEU A 259 3.08 14.07 10.98
N PHE A 260 2.20 15.07 10.84
CA PHE A 260 2.08 16.12 11.85
C PHE A 260 1.62 15.57 13.20
N LEU A 261 0.60 14.72 13.24
CA LEU A 261 0.11 14.09 14.48
C LEU A 261 1.21 13.27 15.17
N ASP A 262 1.91 12.43 14.43
CA ASP A 262 2.97 11.59 14.97
C ASP A 262 4.14 12.42 15.53
N LEU A 263 4.54 13.49 14.86
CA LEU A 263 5.59 14.41 15.35
C LEU A 263 5.14 15.20 16.58
N ILE A 264 3.87 15.60 16.65
CA ILE A 264 3.29 16.24 17.84
C ILE A 264 3.34 15.29 19.03
N ASP A 265 2.91 14.05 18.86
CA ASP A 265 2.92 13.03 19.92
C ASP A 265 4.34 12.70 20.39
N MET A 266 5.30 12.72 19.50
CA MET A 266 6.72 12.52 19.80
C MET A 266 7.40 13.77 20.37
N HIS A 267 6.74 14.92 20.42
CA HIS A 267 7.31 16.21 20.81
C HIS A 267 8.54 16.61 19.97
N GLN A 268 8.52 16.33 18.68
CA GLN A 268 9.60 16.61 17.75
C GLN A 268 9.28 17.78 16.81
N GLY A 269 10.30 18.58 16.49
CA GLY A 269 10.19 19.71 15.55
C GLY A 269 9.30 20.85 16.06
N ASN A 270 8.67 21.57 15.12
CA ASN A 270 7.80 22.72 15.43
C ASN A 270 6.34 22.27 15.65
N THR A 271 6.07 21.68 16.81
CA THR A 271 4.75 21.10 17.14
C THR A 271 3.60 22.10 17.06
N SER A 272 3.83 23.38 17.36
CA SER A 272 2.80 24.43 17.24
C SER A 272 2.43 24.72 15.79
N ALA A 273 3.41 24.76 14.89
CA ALA A 273 3.17 24.89 13.46
C ALA A 273 2.45 23.65 12.89
N TYR A 274 2.83 22.46 13.35
CA TYR A 274 2.16 21.21 12.92
C TYR A 274 0.69 21.16 13.38
N GLN A 275 0.39 21.59 14.62
CA GLN A 275 -0.98 21.70 15.11
C GLN A 275 -1.83 22.66 14.27
N SER A 276 -1.27 23.82 13.92
CA SER A 276 -1.93 24.79 13.05
C SER A 276 -2.14 24.23 11.65
N GLY A 277 -1.09 23.64 11.06
CA GLY A 277 -1.14 23.02 9.74
C GLY A 277 -2.16 21.86 9.67
N PHE A 278 -2.15 20.98 10.67
CA PHE A 278 -3.14 19.90 10.77
C PHE A 278 -4.58 20.44 10.80
N LYS A 279 -4.85 21.45 11.63
CA LYS A 279 -6.20 22.04 11.72
C LYS A 279 -6.63 22.66 10.40
N THR A 280 -5.74 23.36 9.70
CA THR A 280 -6.03 23.97 8.39
C THR A 280 -6.32 22.89 7.34
N LEU A 281 -5.47 21.87 7.22
CA LEU A 281 -5.66 20.76 6.31
C LEU A 281 -6.97 20.01 6.60
N LEU A 282 -7.21 19.65 7.85
CA LEU A 282 -8.42 18.91 8.25
C LEU A 282 -9.69 19.71 7.97
N SER A 283 -9.70 21.01 8.29
CA SER A 283 -10.84 21.89 8.03
C SER A 283 -11.14 21.98 6.54
N TRP A 284 -10.11 22.15 5.71
CA TRP A 284 -10.24 22.20 4.26
C TRP A 284 -10.70 20.85 3.68
N MET A 285 -10.11 19.74 4.12
CA MET A 285 -10.51 18.40 3.67
C MET A 285 -12.00 18.11 3.93
N LYS A 286 -12.52 18.57 5.07
CA LYS A 286 -13.95 18.45 5.40
C LYS A 286 -14.84 19.37 4.58
N SER A 287 -14.41 20.61 4.37
CA SER A 287 -15.26 21.66 3.75
C SER A 287 -15.22 21.64 2.23
N VAL A 288 -14.20 21.04 1.60
CA VAL A 288 -14.05 20.99 0.15
C VAL A 288 -14.04 19.55 -0.36
N PRO A 289 -12.97 18.75 -0.27
CA PRO A 289 -12.97 17.41 -0.87
C PRO A 289 -14.15 16.54 -0.43
N MET A 290 -14.36 16.41 0.87
CA MET A 290 -15.39 15.53 1.42
C MET A 290 -16.82 16.05 1.14
N LYS A 291 -17.03 17.38 1.17
CA LYS A 291 -18.34 17.97 0.92
C LYS A 291 -18.72 17.91 -0.55
N GLU A 292 -17.79 18.29 -1.43
CA GLU A 292 -18.02 18.46 -2.86
C GLU A 292 -17.69 17.19 -3.68
N ASN A 293 -17.16 16.12 -3.05
CA ASN A 293 -16.61 14.94 -3.70
C ASN A 293 -15.52 15.28 -4.74
N LYS A 294 -14.58 16.16 -4.38
CA LYS A 294 -13.52 16.68 -5.24
C LYS A 294 -12.18 16.04 -4.85
N TRP A 295 -11.86 14.86 -5.43
CA TRP A 295 -10.80 13.96 -4.99
C TRP A 295 -9.59 13.88 -5.93
N GLY A 296 -9.40 14.83 -6.82
CA GLY A 296 -8.28 14.84 -7.73
C GLY A 296 -7.26 15.93 -7.41
N PRO A 297 -6.24 16.11 -8.26
CA PRO A 297 -5.51 15.01 -8.91
C PRO A 297 -4.53 14.33 -7.97
N PHE A 298 -3.95 13.21 -8.38
CA PHE A 298 -2.89 12.50 -7.65
C PHE A 298 -1.70 12.15 -8.54
N PHE A 299 -1.98 11.66 -9.76
CA PHE A 299 -0.96 11.10 -10.65
C PHE A 299 -0.16 12.21 -11.32
N GLU A 300 1.15 12.06 -11.31
CA GLU A 300 2.10 13.01 -11.86
C GLU A 300 2.18 12.97 -13.37
N ASP A 301 1.80 11.86 -14.00
CA ASP A 301 1.74 11.68 -15.45
C ASP A 301 0.48 12.26 -16.09
N VAL A 302 -0.48 12.73 -15.28
CA VAL A 302 -1.71 13.37 -15.72
C VAL A 302 -1.57 14.89 -15.66
N ASP A 303 -1.71 15.54 -16.79
CA ASP A 303 -1.49 16.99 -16.96
C ASP A 303 -2.75 17.83 -16.72
N TRP A 304 -3.90 17.21 -16.46
CA TRP A 304 -5.20 17.87 -16.32
C TRP A 304 -5.94 17.36 -15.10
N TRP A 305 -7.10 17.95 -14.84
CA TRP A 305 -7.94 17.53 -13.74
C TRP A 305 -8.42 16.09 -13.89
N SER A 306 -8.26 15.30 -12.84
CA SER A 306 -8.77 13.94 -12.74
C SER A 306 -9.19 13.64 -11.31
N GLU A 307 -10.40 13.13 -11.13
CA GLU A 307 -10.83 12.56 -9.85
C GLU A 307 -10.15 11.19 -9.65
N THR A 308 -9.69 10.89 -8.44
CA THR A 308 -8.90 9.68 -8.18
C THR A 308 -9.41 8.86 -7.01
N GLN A 309 -9.39 7.54 -7.17
CA GLN A 309 -9.74 6.59 -6.14
C GLN A 309 -8.78 6.69 -4.93
N ILE A 310 -7.48 6.86 -5.21
CA ILE A 310 -6.46 6.85 -4.16
C ILE A 310 -6.68 7.97 -3.14
N ASN A 311 -6.97 9.20 -3.57
CA ASN A 311 -7.19 10.31 -2.66
C ASN A 311 -8.44 10.10 -1.81
N ALA A 312 -9.54 9.66 -2.44
CA ALA A 312 -10.81 9.41 -1.76
C ALA A 312 -10.66 8.34 -0.67
N MET A 313 -10.09 7.17 -1.04
CA MET A 313 -10.01 6.04 -0.13
C MET A 313 -8.91 6.20 0.93
N THR A 314 -7.80 6.87 0.61
CA THR A 314 -6.79 7.21 1.63
C THR A 314 -7.39 8.14 2.71
N PHE A 315 -8.25 9.08 2.31
CA PHE A 315 -8.95 9.92 3.29
C PHE A 315 -10.05 9.17 4.03
N ALA A 316 -10.80 8.27 3.38
CA ALA A 316 -11.77 7.41 4.05
C ALA A 316 -11.11 6.54 5.13
N ARG A 317 -9.92 5.99 4.86
CA ARG A 317 -9.12 5.29 5.87
C ARG A 317 -8.70 6.21 7.00
N PHE A 318 -8.22 7.41 6.71
CA PHE A 318 -7.87 8.40 7.74
C PHE A 318 -9.07 8.72 8.66
N ILE A 319 -10.28 8.87 8.11
CA ILE A 319 -11.51 9.03 8.92
C ILE A 319 -11.73 7.85 9.85
N MET A 320 -11.55 6.62 9.35
CA MET A 320 -11.75 5.40 10.14
C MET A 320 -10.69 5.21 11.24
N GLU A 321 -9.47 5.66 11.01
CA GLU A 321 -8.36 5.58 11.96
C GLU A 321 -8.43 6.72 13.00
N HIS A 322 -9.03 7.87 12.66
CA HIS A 322 -9.12 9.09 13.48
C HIS A 322 -10.57 9.53 13.74
N ARG A 323 -11.40 8.59 14.20
CA ARG A 323 -12.84 8.80 14.43
C ARG A 323 -13.14 9.93 15.42
N GLU A 324 -12.21 10.23 16.30
CA GLU A 324 -12.30 11.34 17.27
C GLU A 324 -12.46 12.71 16.61
N TYR A 325 -11.98 12.86 15.37
CA TYR A 325 -12.21 14.09 14.59
C TYR A 325 -13.48 14.04 13.74
N PHE A 326 -14.17 12.90 13.63
CA PHE A 326 -15.30 12.68 12.74
C PHE A 326 -16.49 12.03 13.47
N PRO A 327 -17.33 12.82 14.17
CA PRO A 327 -18.46 12.25 14.93
C PRO A 327 -19.41 11.39 14.08
N GLU A 328 -19.60 11.74 12.81
CA GLU A 328 -20.44 11.03 11.83
C GLU A 328 -19.64 10.09 10.92
N TRP A 329 -18.51 9.59 11.38
CA TRP A 329 -17.54 8.85 10.57
C TRP A 329 -18.13 7.73 9.70
N LYS A 330 -19.13 6.99 10.20
CA LYS A 330 -19.79 5.93 9.42
C LYS A 330 -20.46 6.49 8.17
N LYS A 331 -21.19 7.59 8.33
CA LYS A 331 -21.88 8.28 7.24
C LYS A 331 -20.87 8.91 6.27
N ASP A 332 -19.84 9.53 6.80
CA ASP A 332 -18.80 10.19 6.03
C ASP A 332 -18.04 9.19 5.14
N VAL A 333 -17.60 8.07 5.72
CA VAL A 333 -16.91 7.00 4.98
C VAL A 333 -17.83 6.35 3.96
N MET A 334 -19.07 6.03 4.33
CA MET A 334 -20.04 5.46 3.39
C MET A 334 -20.31 6.38 2.19
N LYS A 335 -20.38 7.70 2.42
CA LYS A 335 -20.54 8.69 1.33
C LYS A 335 -19.36 8.61 0.35
N ILE A 336 -18.13 8.49 0.86
CA ILE A 336 -16.93 8.40 0.02
C ILE A 336 -16.92 7.08 -0.75
N ILE A 337 -17.16 5.94 -0.08
CA ILE A 337 -17.21 4.63 -0.74
C ILE A 337 -18.27 4.62 -1.85
N ASN A 338 -19.48 5.10 -1.56
CA ASN A 338 -20.55 5.17 -2.56
C ASN A 338 -20.16 6.06 -3.75
N TRP A 339 -19.52 7.20 -3.50
CA TRP A 339 -19.04 8.06 -4.58
C TRP A 339 -18.02 7.34 -5.48
N VAL A 340 -17.09 6.57 -4.90
CA VAL A 340 -16.14 5.76 -5.67
C VAL A 340 -16.88 4.74 -6.52
N HIS A 341 -17.85 4.02 -5.96
CA HIS A 341 -18.65 3.04 -6.69
C HIS A 341 -19.51 3.67 -7.80
N GLU A 342 -20.00 4.88 -7.60
CA GLU A 342 -20.82 5.60 -8.61
C GLU A 342 -19.96 6.17 -9.74
N THR A 343 -18.75 6.67 -9.41
CA THR A 343 -17.92 7.45 -10.34
C THR A 343 -16.84 6.62 -11.02
N LEU A 344 -16.24 5.68 -10.30
CA LEU A 344 -15.04 4.95 -10.71
C LEU A 344 -15.26 3.44 -10.86
N ALA A 345 -16.47 2.93 -10.71
CA ALA A 345 -16.75 1.51 -10.90
C ALA A 345 -16.45 1.04 -12.32
N ASN A 346 -15.94 -0.19 -12.41
CA ASN A 346 -15.76 -0.92 -13.66
C ASN A 346 -16.50 -2.25 -13.57
N ASP A 347 -17.54 -2.41 -14.36
CA ASP A 347 -18.45 -3.57 -14.34
C ASP A 347 -18.10 -4.66 -15.35
N LYS A 348 -16.97 -4.56 -16.05
CA LYS A 348 -16.50 -5.53 -17.05
C LYS A 348 -16.55 -6.98 -16.54
N TRP A 349 -16.29 -7.18 -15.25
CA TRP A 349 -16.27 -8.51 -14.62
C TRP A 349 -17.51 -8.83 -13.79
N LYS A 350 -18.57 -8.03 -13.91
CA LYS A 350 -19.85 -8.22 -13.19
C LYS A 350 -20.46 -9.61 -13.39
N LYS A 351 -20.26 -10.23 -14.55
CA LYS A 351 -20.68 -11.63 -14.82
C LYS A 351 -20.08 -12.62 -13.83
N TYR A 352 -18.87 -12.35 -13.33
CA TYR A 352 -18.18 -13.12 -12.30
C TYR A 352 -18.48 -12.65 -10.88
N GLY A 353 -19.41 -11.72 -10.73
CA GLY A 353 -19.88 -11.20 -9.44
C GLY A 353 -18.94 -10.23 -8.77
N VAL A 354 -18.05 -9.58 -9.51
CA VAL A 354 -17.15 -8.53 -9.00
C VAL A 354 -17.30 -7.26 -9.83
N ILE A 355 -17.34 -6.14 -9.15
CA ILE A 355 -17.18 -4.80 -9.71
C ILE A 355 -15.88 -4.28 -9.13
N VAL A 356 -14.95 -3.89 -9.99
CA VAL A 356 -13.64 -3.38 -9.58
C VAL A 356 -13.57 -1.87 -9.77
N THR A 357 -12.54 -1.24 -9.24
CA THR A 357 -12.42 0.21 -9.22
C THR A 357 -11.39 0.70 -10.24
N ASN A 358 -11.81 1.61 -11.12
CA ASN A 358 -10.90 2.36 -11.98
C ASN A 358 -10.01 3.28 -11.15
N GLU A 359 -8.83 3.51 -11.63
CA GLU A 359 -7.81 4.33 -11.00
C GLU A 359 -8.27 5.80 -10.87
N GLN A 360 -8.82 6.34 -11.96
CA GLN A 360 -9.20 7.74 -12.05
C GLN A 360 -10.28 7.98 -13.13
N SER A 361 -10.82 9.19 -13.15
CA SER A 361 -11.94 9.51 -14.05
C SER A 361 -11.55 9.71 -15.51
N VAL A 362 -10.32 10.12 -15.78
CA VAL A 362 -9.83 10.35 -17.16
C VAL A 362 -9.16 9.14 -17.77
N TYR A 363 -8.57 8.26 -16.94
CA TYR A 363 -8.01 7.00 -17.37
C TYR A 363 -8.76 5.86 -16.67
N LYS A 364 -9.82 5.38 -17.33
CA LYS A 364 -10.76 4.41 -16.77
C LYS A 364 -10.24 2.97 -16.88
N GLN A 365 -9.06 2.73 -16.31
CA GLN A 365 -8.50 1.39 -16.17
C GLN A 365 -8.49 0.99 -14.70
N PRO A 366 -8.89 -0.24 -14.36
CA PRO A 366 -8.75 -0.72 -13.01
C PRO A 366 -7.33 -1.22 -12.80
N GLY A 367 -6.70 -0.75 -11.74
CA GLY A 367 -5.38 -1.24 -11.30
C GLY A 367 -5.52 -2.21 -10.12
N GLU A 368 -4.53 -3.08 -9.95
CA GLU A 368 -4.48 -4.02 -8.84
C GLU A 368 -4.40 -3.32 -7.49
N SER A 369 -3.58 -2.28 -7.37
CA SER A 369 -3.45 -1.51 -6.13
C SER A 369 -4.71 -0.72 -5.80
N HIS A 370 -5.43 -0.23 -6.81
CA HIS A 370 -6.67 0.52 -6.63
C HIS A 370 -7.79 -0.38 -6.14
N SER A 371 -8.00 -1.53 -6.81
CA SER A 371 -9.01 -2.51 -6.40
C SER A 371 -8.69 -3.12 -5.04
N SER A 372 -7.43 -3.45 -4.77
CA SER A 372 -7.03 -4.00 -3.47
C SER A 372 -7.12 -2.96 -2.34
N ARG A 373 -6.84 -1.67 -2.61
CA ARG A 373 -7.05 -0.56 -1.65
C ARG A 373 -8.53 -0.40 -1.33
N GLN A 374 -9.37 -0.33 -2.36
CA GLN A 374 -10.82 -0.25 -2.18
C GLN A 374 -11.32 -1.36 -1.28
N ALA A 375 -10.97 -2.60 -1.60
CA ALA A 375 -11.36 -3.76 -0.84
C ALA A 375 -10.86 -3.75 0.61
N ALA A 376 -9.60 -3.39 0.85
CA ALA A 376 -9.03 -3.33 2.19
C ALA A 376 -9.71 -2.27 3.08
N ASP A 377 -10.09 -1.14 2.49
CA ASP A 377 -10.74 -0.05 3.22
C ASP A 377 -12.23 -0.35 3.46
N GLU A 378 -12.89 -1.02 2.51
CA GLU A 378 -14.25 -1.54 2.71
C GLU A 378 -14.29 -2.62 3.81
N LEU A 379 -13.33 -3.55 3.84
CA LEU A 379 -13.23 -4.53 4.92
C LEU A 379 -12.95 -3.88 6.28
N LEU A 380 -12.14 -2.81 6.31
CA LEU A 380 -11.95 -2.03 7.54
C LEU A 380 -13.27 -1.39 8.00
N TYR A 381 -14.03 -0.80 7.05
CA TYR A 381 -15.35 -0.24 7.35
C TYR A 381 -16.31 -1.30 7.91
N VAL A 382 -16.37 -2.48 7.26
CA VAL A 382 -17.16 -3.64 7.75
C VAL A 382 -16.77 -4.01 9.17
N SER A 383 -15.47 -4.16 9.42
CA SER A 383 -14.94 -4.53 10.74
C SER A 383 -15.30 -3.53 11.85
N LEU A 384 -15.24 -2.24 11.54
CA LEU A 384 -15.47 -1.17 12.53
C LEU A 384 -16.96 -0.80 12.69
N SER A 385 -17.74 -0.86 11.61
CA SER A 385 -19.15 -0.47 11.61
C SER A 385 -20.11 -1.60 11.97
N GLY A 386 -19.73 -2.85 11.65
CA GLY A 386 -20.60 -4.02 11.67
C GLY A 386 -21.51 -4.15 10.45
N ASP A 387 -21.43 -3.23 9.50
CA ASP A 387 -22.21 -3.26 8.25
C ASP A 387 -21.49 -4.10 7.19
N SER A 388 -22.04 -5.25 6.83
CA SER A 388 -21.46 -6.20 5.91
C SER A 388 -21.79 -5.97 4.43
N SER A 389 -22.42 -4.86 4.07
CA SER A 389 -22.91 -4.59 2.71
C SER A 389 -21.80 -4.67 1.64
N PHE A 390 -20.58 -4.24 1.97
CA PHE A 390 -19.43 -4.24 1.05
C PHE A 390 -18.63 -5.54 1.06
N TYR A 391 -18.76 -6.39 2.09
CA TYR A 391 -17.86 -7.52 2.35
C TYR A 391 -17.66 -8.44 1.13
N THR A 392 -18.76 -8.85 0.51
CA THR A 392 -18.71 -9.83 -0.59
C THR A 392 -17.99 -9.29 -1.83
N ASN A 393 -18.22 -8.02 -2.19
CA ASN A 393 -17.50 -7.41 -3.32
C ASN A 393 -16.04 -7.18 -2.99
N ALA A 394 -15.72 -6.70 -1.78
CA ALA A 394 -14.35 -6.47 -1.32
C ALA A 394 -13.48 -7.73 -1.40
N VAL A 395 -13.96 -8.88 -0.90
CA VAL A 395 -13.21 -10.14 -1.02
C VAL A 395 -13.02 -10.55 -2.48
N ARG A 396 -13.97 -10.26 -3.36
CA ARG A 396 -13.85 -10.55 -4.80
C ARG A 396 -12.93 -9.57 -5.53
N GLU A 397 -12.89 -8.30 -5.13
CA GLU A 397 -11.90 -7.34 -5.66
C GLU A 397 -10.48 -7.76 -5.31
N LEU A 398 -10.22 -8.19 -4.06
CA LEU A 398 -8.93 -8.79 -3.70
C LEU A 398 -8.62 -10.03 -4.54
N SER A 399 -9.65 -10.89 -4.78
CA SER A 399 -9.49 -12.07 -5.63
C SER A 399 -9.19 -11.69 -7.09
N TRP A 400 -9.85 -10.66 -7.62
CA TRP A 400 -9.59 -10.12 -8.94
C TRP A 400 -8.17 -9.57 -9.06
N ALA A 401 -7.73 -8.80 -8.06
CA ALA A 401 -6.41 -8.21 -8.04
C ALA A 401 -5.29 -9.27 -8.05
N THR A 402 -5.54 -10.51 -7.58
CA THR A 402 -4.54 -11.60 -7.69
C THR A 402 -4.17 -11.91 -9.15
N TYR A 403 -5.09 -11.71 -10.11
CA TYR A 403 -4.85 -11.98 -11.53
C TYR A 403 -3.90 -10.99 -12.20
N MET A 404 -3.64 -9.85 -11.54
CA MET A 404 -2.69 -8.83 -12.01
C MET A 404 -1.24 -9.19 -11.68
N VAL A 405 -0.99 -10.31 -11.03
CA VAL A 405 0.35 -10.78 -10.67
C VAL A 405 0.67 -12.06 -11.42
N ASP A 406 1.79 -12.05 -12.15
CA ASP A 406 2.30 -13.17 -12.91
C ASP A 406 2.79 -14.32 -12.01
N PHE A 407 3.04 -15.49 -12.58
CA PHE A 407 3.54 -16.68 -11.86
C PHE A 407 4.89 -16.44 -11.14
N ASP A 408 5.70 -15.50 -11.65
CA ASP A 408 6.99 -15.12 -11.07
C ASP A 408 6.90 -13.94 -10.09
N GLY A 409 5.71 -13.40 -9.87
CA GLY A 409 5.46 -12.24 -9.00
C GLY A 409 5.53 -10.89 -9.70
N LYS A 410 5.74 -10.86 -11.02
CA LYS A 410 5.69 -9.64 -11.81
C LYS A 410 4.28 -9.08 -11.80
N ASN A 411 4.16 -7.84 -11.37
CA ASN A 411 2.90 -7.13 -11.40
C ASN A 411 2.57 -6.64 -12.81
N ARG A 412 1.32 -6.72 -13.21
CA ARG A 412 0.84 -6.34 -14.54
C ARG A 412 -0.28 -5.35 -14.43
N PHE A 413 -0.16 -4.32 -15.22
CA PHE A 413 -1.26 -3.42 -15.44
C PHE A 413 -2.29 -4.05 -16.39
N PRO A 414 -3.59 -3.75 -16.28
CA PRO A 414 -4.60 -4.29 -17.19
C PRO A 414 -4.29 -3.96 -18.65
N GLY A 415 -4.19 -4.98 -19.50
CA GLY A 415 -3.82 -4.79 -20.91
C GLY A 415 -2.38 -5.15 -21.23
N ASP A 416 -1.64 -5.75 -20.28
CA ASP A 416 -0.24 -6.17 -20.47
C ASP A 416 0.71 -5.00 -20.78
N GLU A 417 0.48 -3.88 -20.13
CA GLU A 417 1.32 -2.71 -20.24
C GLU A 417 2.77 -3.01 -19.79
N PRO A 418 3.78 -2.40 -20.43
CA PRO A 418 5.19 -2.65 -20.10
C PRO A 418 5.63 -1.97 -18.80
N TRP A 419 4.72 -1.30 -18.09
CA TRP A 419 5.05 -0.49 -16.93
C TRP A 419 5.44 -1.34 -15.71
N LEU A 420 6.51 -0.91 -15.09
CA LEU A 420 7.01 -1.50 -13.84
C LEU A 420 6.11 -1.24 -12.65
N THR A 421 5.13 -0.37 -12.77
CA THR A 421 5.02 0.57 -11.83
C THR A 421 4.13 0.56 -10.74
N ASP A 422 2.97 0.75 -11.10
CA ASP A 422 2.03 1.45 -10.22
C ASP A 422 1.64 0.60 -9.02
N GLY A 423 1.72 -0.69 -9.16
CA GLY A 423 1.31 -1.57 -8.11
C GLY A 423 2.40 -2.05 -7.17
N TYR A 424 3.66 -2.09 -7.58
CA TYR A 424 4.67 -2.78 -6.79
C TYR A 424 4.83 -2.24 -5.37
N GLY A 425 5.01 -0.94 -5.26
CA GLY A 425 5.16 -0.30 -3.97
C GLY A 425 3.86 -0.27 -3.16
N ASP A 426 2.72 -0.14 -3.83
CA ASP A 426 1.43 0.07 -3.19
C ASP A 426 0.66 -1.22 -2.88
N TYR A 427 0.88 -2.28 -3.64
CA TYR A 427 0.03 -3.45 -3.75
C TYR A 427 -0.04 -4.33 -2.49
N ILE A 428 1.09 -4.77 -1.97
CA ILE A 428 1.18 -5.74 -0.86
C ILE A 428 0.47 -5.23 0.40
N ARG A 429 0.60 -3.95 0.72
CA ARG A 429 0.04 -3.40 1.97
C ARG A 429 -1.47 -3.56 2.06
N HIS A 430 -2.16 -3.60 0.93
CA HIS A 430 -3.61 -3.71 0.92
C HIS A 430 -4.09 -5.11 1.29
N TYR A 431 -3.39 -6.16 0.86
CA TYR A 431 -3.67 -7.52 1.35
C TYR A 431 -3.43 -7.65 2.84
N LEU A 432 -2.32 -7.10 3.34
CA LEU A 432 -1.99 -7.15 4.77
C LEU A 432 -3.00 -6.36 5.62
N ARG A 433 -3.46 -5.21 5.13
CA ARG A 433 -4.54 -4.43 5.75
C ARG A 433 -5.89 -5.14 5.72
N ALA A 434 -6.20 -5.85 4.64
CA ALA A 434 -7.39 -6.68 4.54
C ALA A 434 -7.36 -7.84 5.54
N MET A 435 -6.21 -8.50 5.70
CA MET A 435 -6.00 -9.54 6.71
C MET A 435 -6.10 -9.02 8.15
N ASP A 436 -5.69 -7.77 8.41
CA ASP A 436 -5.89 -7.11 9.70
C ASP A 436 -7.37 -6.82 9.97
N ALA A 437 -8.11 -6.35 8.96
CA ALA A 437 -9.54 -6.07 9.05
C ALA A 437 -10.36 -7.35 9.21
N ASP A 438 -10.00 -8.41 8.47
CA ASP A 438 -10.60 -9.76 8.58
C ASP A 438 -9.52 -10.84 8.64
N PRO A 439 -9.14 -11.30 9.85
CA PRO A 439 -8.16 -12.36 10.02
C PRO A 439 -8.50 -13.70 9.37
N SER A 440 -9.75 -13.93 8.95
CA SER A 440 -10.13 -15.15 8.22
C SER A 440 -9.51 -15.22 6.82
N LEU A 441 -9.04 -14.08 6.30
CA LEU A 441 -8.34 -13.95 5.02
C LEU A 441 -6.83 -14.24 5.12
N THR A 442 -6.34 -14.69 6.28
CA THR A 442 -4.94 -15.10 6.46
C THR A 442 -4.74 -16.58 6.11
N ALA A 443 -3.50 -16.94 5.74
CA ALA A 443 -3.14 -18.32 5.43
C ALA A 443 -3.40 -19.28 6.60
N PRO A 444 -4.17 -20.36 6.42
CA PRO A 444 -4.58 -21.21 7.54
C PRO A 444 -3.47 -22.09 8.12
N GLY A 445 -2.36 -22.27 7.41
CA GLY A 445 -1.27 -23.18 7.79
C GLY A 445 0.01 -22.48 8.24
N GLU A 446 0.01 -21.16 8.43
CA GLU A 446 1.20 -20.38 8.69
C GLU A 446 1.04 -19.45 9.91
N ASP A 447 2.17 -19.05 10.48
CA ASP A 447 2.25 -18.16 11.63
C ASP A 447 2.72 -16.78 11.18
N HIS A 448 1.93 -15.73 11.43
CA HIS A 448 2.24 -14.36 10.97
C HIS A 448 1.81 -13.33 12.01
N ILE A 449 2.61 -12.29 12.23
CA ILE A 449 2.14 -11.04 12.81
C ILE A 449 1.33 -10.32 11.72
N ILE A 450 0.03 -10.17 11.94
CA ILE A 450 -0.87 -9.56 10.96
C ILE A 450 -0.82 -8.04 11.08
N SER A 451 -0.87 -7.54 12.31
CA SER A 451 -0.82 -6.11 12.61
C SER A 451 -0.30 -5.82 14.01
N SER A 452 0.14 -4.59 14.20
CA SER A 452 0.49 -4.02 15.50
C SER A 452 0.15 -2.53 15.51
N THR A 453 -0.30 -2.03 16.66
CA THR A 453 -0.48 -0.59 16.88
C THR A 453 0.83 0.15 17.12
N SER A 454 1.93 -0.59 17.30
CA SER A 454 3.31 -0.06 17.42
C SER A 454 4.16 -0.53 16.26
N VAL A 455 5.22 0.20 15.93
CA VAL A 455 6.17 -0.24 14.91
C VAL A 455 6.94 -1.47 15.41
N ILE A 456 6.90 -2.56 14.64
CA ILE A 456 7.68 -3.77 14.92
C ILE A 456 9.13 -3.53 14.51
N GLN A 457 10.03 -3.60 15.46
CA GLN A 457 11.47 -3.43 15.26
C GLN A 457 12.17 -4.72 14.86
N GLU A 458 11.74 -5.83 15.46
CA GLU A 458 12.27 -7.17 15.25
C GLU A 458 11.14 -8.19 15.20
N ALA A 459 11.25 -9.16 14.28
CA ALA A 459 10.35 -10.31 14.21
C ALA A 459 11.14 -11.54 13.77
N ASP A 460 11.16 -12.59 14.60
CA ASP A 460 11.83 -13.84 14.34
C ASP A 460 10.87 -15.02 14.53
N TYR A 461 10.72 -15.84 13.51
CA TYR A 461 9.89 -17.03 13.53
C TYR A 461 10.71 -18.30 13.80
N ALA A 462 10.07 -19.34 14.31
CA ALA A 462 10.68 -20.63 14.55
C ALA A 462 11.46 -21.15 13.31
N GLY A 463 12.70 -21.59 13.51
CA GLY A 463 13.60 -22.04 12.43
C GLY A 463 14.54 -20.98 11.88
N HIS A 464 14.32 -19.70 12.19
CA HIS A 464 15.17 -18.59 11.76
C HIS A 464 15.64 -17.69 12.90
N LEU A 465 15.66 -18.18 14.14
CA LEU A 465 15.98 -17.44 15.38
C LEU A 465 17.44 -16.97 15.44
N LYS A 466 17.90 -16.21 14.46
CA LYS A 466 19.28 -15.70 14.39
C LYS A 466 19.60 -14.68 15.47
N LYS A 467 18.61 -13.96 15.96
CA LYS A 467 18.76 -12.84 16.90
C LYS A 467 18.45 -13.21 18.35
N PHE A 468 17.80 -14.34 18.53
CA PHE A 468 17.34 -14.79 19.84
C PHE A 468 18.45 -14.88 20.88
N TYR A 469 19.59 -15.50 20.55
CA TYR A 469 20.71 -15.62 21.46
C TYR A 469 21.45 -14.29 21.69
N ALA A 470 21.53 -13.44 20.67
CA ALA A 470 22.18 -12.15 20.78
C ALA A 470 21.43 -11.16 21.70
N LEU A 471 20.15 -11.46 22.01
CA LEU A 471 19.27 -10.63 22.85
C LEU A 471 19.27 -11.05 24.32
N GLY A 472 20.11 -12.01 24.76
CA GLY A 472 20.24 -12.43 26.14
C GLY A 472 19.16 -13.44 26.61
N PHE A 473 18.58 -14.19 25.66
CA PHE A 473 17.59 -15.24 25.95
C PHE A 473 18.23 -16.60 26.31
N GLU A 474 19.44 -16.59 26.87
CA GLU A 474 20.22 -17.79 27.14
C GLU A 474 19.50 -18.83 28.02
N ASN A 475 18.53 -18.39 28.81
CA ASN A 475 17.75 -19.25 29.72
C ASN A 475 16.47 -19.82 29.09
N ILE A 476 16.16 -19.52 27.84
CA ILE A 476 14.96 -20.01 27.15
C ILE A 476 15.37 -21.01 26.06
N ASP A 477 14.82 -22.21 26.12
CA ASP A 477 15.03 -23.22 25.09
C ASP A 477 14.44 -22.73 23.75
N SER A 478 15.32 -22.38 22.82
CA SER A 478 14.95 -21.88 21.48
C SER A 478 14.08 -22.85 20.69
N ASN A 479 14.16 -24.17 20.96
CA ASN A 479 13.31 -25.16 20.32
C ASN A 479 11.83 -25.01 20.72
N LYS A 480 11.55 -24.38 21.83
CA LYS A 480 10.20 -24.07 22.31
C LYS A 480 9.68 -22.74 21.79
N VAL A 481 10.53 -21.88 21.22
CA VAL A 481 10.12 -20.58 20.70
C VAL A 481 9.39 -20.77 19.37
N LYS A 482 8.20 -20.21 19.26
CA LYS A 482 7.40 -20.16 18.05
C LYS A 482 7.60 -18.85 17.29
N LEU A 483 7.59 -17.75 18.02
CA LEU A 483 7.76 -16.40 17.51
C LEU A 483 8.35 -15.52 18.61
N PHE A 484 9.28 -14.68 18.23
CA PHE A 484 9.77 -13.54 19.01
C PHE A 484 9.55 -12.26 18.24
N TYR A 485 9.13 -11.20 18.92
CA TYR A 485 9.12 -9.86 18.34
C TYR A 485 9.43 -8.77 19.38
N ARG A 486 9.89 -7.63 18.87
CA ARG A 486 10.15 -6.42 19.64
C ARG A 486 9.46 -5.23 18.97
N THR A 487 8.88 -4.35 19.78
CA THR A 487 8.19 -3.14 19.33
C THR A 487 8.92 -1.87 19.73
N TYR A 488 8.62 -0.77 19.06
CA TYR A 488 9.12 0.56 19.41
C TYR A 488 8.48 1.07 20.70
N ASP A 489 7.14 1.04 20.79
CA ASP A 489 6.41 1.50 21.96
C ASP A 489 6.26 0.39 22.99
N SER A 490 6.29 0.78 24.26
CA SER A 490 6.10 -0.16 25.38
C SER A 490 4.66 -0.64 25.52
N ALA A 491 3.69 0.16 25.10
CA ALA A 491 2.28 -0.21 25.04
C ALA A 491 1.86 -0.52 23.60
N GLY A 492 0.88 -1.41 23.44
CA GLY A 492 0.37 -1.72 22.10
C GLY A 492 -0.50 -2.97 22.07
N ILE A 493 -1.09 -3.20 20.90
CA ILE A 493 -1.92 -4.37 20.61
C ILE A 493 -1.42 -5.00 19.33
N GLU A 494 -1.11 -6.30 19.40
CA GLU A 494 -0.71 -7.08 18.23
C GLU A 494 -1.75 -8.15 17.92
N LYS A 495 -2.06 -8.31 16.63
CA LYS A 495 -2.85 -9.44 16.10
C LYS A 495 -1.89 -10.41 15.40
N ILE A 496 -1.95 -11.67 15.81
CA ILE A 496 -1.02 -12.69 15.36
C ILE A 496 -1.80 -13.93 14.94
N ARG A 497 -1.66 -14.33 13.69
CA ARG A 497 -2.19 -15.60 13.20
C ARG A 497 -1.26 -16.71 13.65
N LEU A 498 -1.78 -17.74 14.29
CA LEU A 498 -1.00 -18.90 14.70
C LEU A 498 -1.68 -20.22 14.27
N THR A 499 -0.87 -21.18 13.91
CA THR A 499 -1.31 -22.53 13.53
C THR A 499 -1.86 -23.33 14.70
N ARG A 500 -1.47 -22.98 15.95
CA ARG A 500 -1.92 -23.62 17.20
C ARG A 500 -1.96 -22.59 18.33
N LYS A 501 -2.82 -22.83 19.32
CA LYS A 501 -2.80 -22.05 20.58
C LYS A 501 -1.41 -22.17 21.21
N PRO A 502 -0.78 -21.06 21.61
CA PRO A 502 0.52 -21.09 22.28
C PRO A 502 0.43 -21.75 23.65
N GLY A 503 1.50 -22.41 24.07
CA GLY A 503 1.62 -22.99 25.42
C GLY A 503 1.77 -21.91 26.48
N SER A 504 2.56 -20.87 26.19
CA SER A 504 2.70 -19.69 27.05
C SER A 504 3.22 -18.50 26.25
N ILE A 505 3.03 -17.31 26.79
CA ILE A 505 3.52 -16.04 26.23
C ILE A 505 4.29 -15.33 27.33
N LEU A 506 5.46 -14.80 26.99
CA LEU A 506 6.26 -13.99 27.91
C LEU A 506 6.32 -12.55 27.38
N LEU A 507 6.10 -11.59 28.29
CA LEU A 507 6.33 -10.17 28.10
C LEU A 507 7.50 -9.76 29.02
N GLU A 508 8.57 -9.23 28.45
CA GLU A 508 9.80 -8.91 29.19
C GLU A 508 10.24 -10.07 30.12
N TYR A 509 10.23 -11.31 29.58
CA TYR A 509 10.60 -12.57 30.26
C TYR A 509 9.64 -13.04 31.35
N LYS A 510 8.53 -12.33 31.60
CA LYS A 510 7.53 -12.72 32.59
C LYS A 510 6.31 -13.32 31.91
N PRO A 511 5.72 -14.38 32.48
CA PRO A 511 4.51 -14.94 31.93
C PRO A 511 3.39 -13.89 31.82
N LEU A 512 2.82 -13.80 30.62
CA LEU A 512 1.66 -12.96 30.35
C LEU A 512 0.37 -13.77 30.58
N ALA A 513 -0.57 -13.22 31.32
CA ALA A 513 -1.83 -13.89 31.65
C ALA A 513 -2.83 -13.82 30.48
N GLU A 514 -3.75 -14.78 30.42
CA GLU A 514 -4.89 -14.69 29.49
C GLU A 514 -5.88 -13.60 29.99
N SER A 515 -6.16 -12.60 29.15
CA SER A 515 -7.02 -11.46 29.46
C SER A 515 -7.54 -10.81 28.20
N LYS A 516 -8.83 -10.39 28.21
CA LYS A 516 -9.48 -9.73 27.08
C LYS A 516 -9.48 -8.20 27.16
N THR A 517 -9.23 -7.64 28.34
CA THR A 517 -9.53 -6.21 28.62
C THR A 517 -8.34 -5.39 29.09
N VAL A 518 -7.35 -6.04 29.68
CA VAL A 518 -6.14 -5.39 30.23
C VAL A 518 -4.90 -6.01 29.59
N GLU A 519 -3.72 -5.66 30.11
CA GLU A 519 -2.48 -6.33 29.73
C GLU A 519 -2.65 -7.84 29.81
N GLY A 520 -2.33 -8.54 28.72
CA GLY A 520 -2.54 -9.97 28.62
C GLY A 520 -2.69 -10.43 27.18
N PHE A 521 -3.13 -11.66 27.01
CA PHE A 521 -3.45 -12.18 25.69
C PHE A 521 -4.84 -12.81 25.64
N ASP A 522 -5.42 -12.81 24.43
CA ASP A 522 -6.68 -13.50 24.13
C ASP A 522 -6.47 -14.43 22.93
N TRP A 523 -7.02 -15.63 23.01
CA TRP A 523 -6.97 -16.62 21.94
C TRP A 523 -8.35 -16.87 21.37
N MET A 524 -8.53 -16.57 20.09
CA MET A 524 -9.75 -16.84 19.34
C MET A 524 -9.51 -17.99 18.36
N PRO A 525 -10.09 -19.19 18.59
CA PRO A 525 -10.01 -20.31 17.67
C PRO A 525 -10.60 -19.96 16.30
N MET A 526 -9.96 -20.41 15.21
CA MET A 526 -10.44 -20.32 13.86
C MET A 526 -10.54 -21.72 13.25
N ARG A 527 -11.08 -21.85 12.04
CA ARG A 527 -11.24 -23.13 11.35
C ARG A 527 -9.94 -23.97 11.32
N SER A 528 -8.78 -23.32 11.27
CA SER A 528 -7.46 -23.92 11.41
C SER A 528 -6.59 -23.01 12.24
N GLY A 529 -6.09 -23.46 13.41
CA GLY A 529 -5.35 -22.62 14.33
C GLY A 529 -6.21 -21.54 14.99
N GLY A 530 -5.73 -20.29 15.04
CA GLY A 530 -6.48 -19.20 15.65
C GLY A 530 -5.79 -17.83 15.53
N LEU A 531 -6.48 -16.82 16.02
CA LEU A 531 -5.98 -15.46 16.18
C LEU A 531 -5.58 -15.25 17.66
N LEU A 532 -4.34 -14.87 17.85
CA LEU A 532 -3.82 -14.40 19.13
C LEU A 532 -3.82 -12.87 19.14
N ILE A 533 -4.42 -12.28 20.15
CA ILE A 533 -4.34 -10.84 20.43
C ILE A 533 -3.48 -10.66 21.66
N VAL A 534 -2.36 -9.95 21.52
CA VAL A 534 -1.49 -9.57 22.64
C VAL A 534 -1.72 -8.10 22.96
N ARG A 535 -1.96 -7.78 24.22
CA ARG A 535 -2.13 -6.42 24.73
C ARG A 535 -1.02 -6.13 25.74
N ARG A 536 -0.22 -5.14 25.45
CA ARG A 536 0.90 -4.69 26.29
C ARG A 536 0.58 -3.32 26.88
N ALA A 537 0.72 -3.16 28.19
CA ALA A 537 0.70 -1.86 28.86
C ALA A 537 2.12 -1.33 29.06
N GLN A 538 3.05 -2.23 29.41
CA GLN A 538 4.48 -1.90 29.58
C GLN A 538 5.32 -3.09 29.14
N GLY A 539 6.20 -2.87 28.20
CA GLY A 539 7.10 -3.90 27.69
C GLY A 539 7.13 -3.94 26.17
N ARG A 540 8.29 -4.24 25.62
CA ARG A 540 8.56 -4.19 24.18
C ARG A 540 8.86 -5.55 23.58
N LYS A 541 9.32 -6.51 24.40
CA LYS A 541 9.78 -7.84 23.97
C LYS A 541 8.74 -8.89 24.29
N VAL A 542 8.27 -9.58 23.27
CA VAL A 542 7.29 -10.67 23.40
C VAL A 542 7.86 -11.96 22.84
N ILE A 543 7.74 -13.04 23.61
CA ILE A 543 8.12 -14.38 23.20
C ILE A 543 6.89 -15.27 23.27
N ILE A 544 6.57 -15.93 22.17
CA ILE A 544 5.49 -16.90 22.06
C ILE A 544 6.10 -18.29 22.04
N LEU A 545 5.72 -19.12 23.01
CA LEU A 545 6.22 -20.50 23.15
C LEU A 545 5.20 -21.49 22.58
N LYS A 546 5.72 -22.65 22.08
CA LYS A 546 4.91 -23.74 21.51
C LYS A 546 4.01 -24.37 22.57
#